data_8b7fc11d0f46a91575f3168b5ebfc0dd
#
_entry.id   8b7fc11d0f46a91575f3168b5ebfc0dd
#
_cell.length_a   1.000
_cell.length_b   1.000
_cell.length_c   1.000
_cell.angle_alpha   90.00
_cell.angle_beta   90.00
_cell.angle_gamma   90.00
#
_symmetry.space_group_name_H-M   'P 1'
#
loop_
_entity.id
_entity.type
_entity.pdbx_description
1 polymer ?
#
loop_
_entity_poly.entity_id
_entity_poly.type
_entity_poly.pdbx_seq_one_letter_code
_entity_poly.pdbx_strand_id
1 'polypeptide(L)'
;MQMKIFIRTFTTAVDAQMFNSVLHTKWPELIGSIKGARFRLLYDETTPNVSTVVWEFVDDKVQKKIEVIIEAEIAKFTQALPNRQVHYSG
;
A
#
# COMPACT_ATOMS: atom_id res chain seq x y z
N MET A 1 -9.88 12.52 10.78
CA MET A 1 -9.31 11.29 10.21
C MET A 1 -9.03 11.50 8.74
N GLN A 2 -7.89 11.05 8.29
CA GLN A 2 -7.48 11.17 6.89
C GLN A 2 -7.41 9.80 6.25
N MET A 3 -7.65 9.75 4.94
CA MET A 3 -7.65 8.50 4.19
C MET A 3 -6.82 8.67 2.93
N LYS A 4 -6.10 7.61 2.54
CA LYS A 4 -5.37 7.57 1.29
C LYS A 4 -5.57 6.21 0.65
N ILE A 5 -5.87 6.20 -0.65
CA ILE A 5 -6.12 4.97 -1.41
C ILE A 5 -5.09 4.89 -2.52
N PHE A 6 -4.37 3.77 -2.58
CA PHE A 6 -3.46 3.46 -3.67
C PHE A 6 -4.04 2.34 -4.51
N ILE A 7 -4.14 2.56 -5.80
CA ILE A 7 -4.57 1.54 -6.76
C ILE A 7 -3.42 1.31 -7.72
N ARG A 8 -2.87 0.09 -7.71
CA ARG A 8 -1.76 -0.29 -8.58
C ARG A 8 -2.21 -1.41 -9.49
N THR A 9 -2.05 -1.17 -10.81
CA THR A 9 -2.36 -2.16 -11.83
C THR A 9 -1.05 -2.74 -12.33
N PHE A 10 -0.83 -4.02 -12.06
CA PHE A 10 0.37 -4.72 -12.49
C PHE A 10 0.15 -5.38 -13.87
N THR A 11 1.24 -5.76 -14.51
CA THR A 11 1.18 -6.43 -15.81
C THR A 11 0.52 -7.80 -15.71
N THR A 12 0.76 -8.50 -14.59
CA THR A 12 0.21 -9.84 -14.38
C THR A 12 -0.38 -9.98 -12.98
N ALA A 13 -1.26 -10.97 -12.82
CA ALA A 13 -1.80 -11.31 -11.51
C ALA A 13 -0.72 -11.80 -10.55
N VAL A 14 0.31 -12.49 -11.07
CA VAL A 14 1.43 -12.98 -10.26
C VAL A 14 2.19 -11.82 -9.63
N ASP A 15 2.46 -10.76 -10.39
CA ASP A 15 3.13 -9.58 -9.88
C ASP A 15 2.31 -8.90 -8.76
N ALA A 16 1.00 -8.79 -8.96
CA ALA A 16 0.11 -8.24 -7.94
C ALA A 16 0.14 -9.08 -6.66
N GLN A 17 0.12 -10.41 -6.79
CA GLN A 17 0.19 -11.33 -5.65
C GLN A 17 1.52 -11.20 -4.91
N MET A 18 2.63 -11.07 -5.63
CA MET A 18 3.94 -10.86 -5.03
C MET A 18 3.99 -9.56 -4.25
N PHE A 19 3.46 -8.49 -4.82
CA PHE A 19 3.39 -7.20 -4.15
C PHE A 19 2.54 -7.26 -2.89
N ASN A 20 1.36 -7.87 -2.97
CA ASN A 20 0.47 -8.02 -1.83
C ASN A 20 1.12 -8.86 -0.71
N SER A 21 1.88 -9.89 -1.07
CA SER A 21 2.62 -10.70 -0.09
C SER A 21 3.68 -9.87 0.62
N VAL A 22 4.37 -8.99 -0.10
CA VAL A 22 5.33 -8.07 0.49
C VAL A 22 4.64 -7.16 1.52
N LEU A 23 3.48 -6.62 1.19
CA LEU A 23 2.73 -5.76 2.09
C LEU A 23 2.31 -6.50 3.35
N HIS A 24 1.79 -7.73 3.22
CA HIS A 24 1.39 -8.54 4.37
C HIS A 24 2.57 -8.89 5.28
N THR A 25 3.75 -9.08 4.72
CA THR A 25 4.94 -9.45 5.49
C THR A 25 5.60 -8.23 6.11
N LYS A 26 5.73 -7.14 5.35
CA LYS A 26 6.50 -5.97 5.77
C LYS A 26 5.74 -5.04 6.70
N TRP A 27 4.46 -4.78 6.43
CA TRP A 27 3.73 -3.76 7.16
C TRP A 27 3.60 -4.04 8.66
N PRO A 28 3.33 -5.27 9.13
CA PRO A 28 3.27 -5.52 10.58
C PRO A 28 4.57 -5.14 11.29
N GLU A 29 5.72 -5.34 10.64
CA GLU A 29 7.02 -4.97 11.21
C GLU A 29 7.27 -3.47 11.18
N LEU A 30 6.93 -2.84 10.05
CA LEU A 30 7.25 -1.42 9.82
C LEU A 30 6.38 -0.48 10.64
N ILE A 31 5.11 -0.84 10.87
CA ILE A 31 4.15 0.03 11.55
C ILE A 31 3.78 -0.43 12.94
N GLY A 32 4.37 -1.53 13.42
CA GLY A 32 3.99 -2.12 14.72
C GLY A 32 4.13 -1.16 15.89
N SER A 33 5.04 -0.18 15.81
CA SER A 33 5.24 0.84 16.85
C SER A 33 4.50 2.14 16.57
N ILE A 34 3.86 2.27 15.41
CA ILE A 34 3.16 3.50 15.01
C ILE A 34 1.67 3.34 15.28
N LYS A 35 1.15 4.14 16.21
CA LYS A 35 -0.27 4.14 16.54
C LYS A 35 -1.00 5.15 15.66
N GLY A 36 -2.27 4.88 15.36
CA GLY A 36 -3.12 5.79 14.62
C GLY A 36 -3.13 5.59 13.12
N ALA A 37 -2.49 4.53 12.62
CA ALA A 37 -2.53 4.16 11.22
C ALA A 37 -3.14 2.77 11.05
N ARG A 38 -3.99 2.63 10.05
CA ARG A 38 -4.60 1.34 9.69
C ARG A 38 -4.55 1.20 8.19
N PHE A 39 -4.31 -0.04 7.71
CA PHE A 39 -4.41 -0.29 6.27
C PHE A 39 -5.21 -1.54 5.99
N ARG A 40 -5.80 -1.58 4.81
CA ARG A 40 -6.53 -2.73 4.31
C ARG A 40 -6.14 -2.98 2.87
N LEU A 41 -6.00 -4.27 2.55
CA LEU A 41 -5.83 -4.71 1.18
C LEU A 41 -7.19 -5.16 0.66
N LEU A 42 -7.59 -4.63 -0.49
CA LEU A 42 -8.82 -5.04 -1.14
C LEU A 42 -8.48 -5.90 -2.35
N TYR A 43 -9.16 -7.01 -2.47
CA TYR A 43 -8.98 -7.95 -3.56
C TYR A 43 -10.25 -8.01 -4.40
N ASP A 44 -10.08 -8.00 -5.72
CA ASP A 44 -11.18 -8.20 -6.65
C ASP A 44 -10.83 -9.38 -7.55
N GLU A 45 -11.64 -10.43 -7.49
CA GLU A 45 -11.41 -11.65 -8.27
C GLU A 45 -11.51 -11.41 -9.77
N THR A 46 -12.27 -10.38 -10.19
CA THR A 46 -12.42 -10.05 -11.61
C THR A 46 -11.23 -9.26 -12.15
N THR A 47 -10.40 -8.68 -11.27
CA THR A 47 -9.19 -7.94 -11.66
C THR A 47 -8.01 -8.35 -10.78
N PRO A 48 -7.52 -9.60 -10.91
CA PRO A 48 -6.49 -10.12 -10.00
C PRO A 48 -5.13 -9.45 -10.15
N ASN A 49 -4.91 -8.68 -11.19
CA ASN A 49 -3.68 -7.91 -11.41
C ASN A 49 -3.72 -6.52 -10.77
N VAL A 50 -4.79 -6.18 -10.06
CA VAL A 50 -4.94 -4.89 -9.39
C VAL A 50 -4.77 -5.08 -7.88
N SER A 51 -3.92 -4.23 -7.28
CA SER A 51 -3.74 -4.17 -5.84
C SER A 51 -4.28 -2.85 -5.33
N THR A 52 -5.25 -2.90 -4.43
CA THR A 52 -5.85 -1.72 -3.83
C THR A 52 -5.54 -1.71 -2.34
N VAL A 53 -4.90 -0.64 -1.89
CA VAL A 53 -4.55 -0.44 -0.48
C VAL A 53 -5.26 0.81 0.03
N VAL A 54 -5.99 0.66 1.12
CA VAL A 54 -6.68 1.77 1.78
C VAL A 54 -5.99 2.06 3.11
N TRP A 55 -5.50 3.28 3.25
CA TRP A 55 -4.90 3.77 4.49
C TRP A 55 -5.85 4.72 5.21
N GLU A 56 -5.93 4.58 6.53
CA GLU A 56 -6.61 5.52 7.41
C GLU A 56 -5.62 6.02 8.44
N PHE A 57 -5.58 7.34 8.63
CA PHE A 57 -4.66 8.00 9.56
C PHE A 57 -5.44 8.86 10.54
N VAL A 58 -5.04 8.83 11.81
CA VAL A 58 -5.68 9.66 12.83
C VAL A 58 -5.37 11.15 12.64
N ASP A 59 -4.17 11.49 12.12
CA ASP A 59 -3.77 12.87 11.86
C ASP A 59 -2.66 12.95 10.81
N ASP A 60 -2.26 14.18 10.46
CA ASP A 60 -1.20 14.45 9.48
C ASP A 60 0.16 13.91 9.89
N LYS A 61 0.47 13.93 11.17
CA LYS A 61 1.78 13.47 11.65
C LYS A 61 1.96 11.99 11.40
N VAL A 62 0.94 11.21 11.67
CA VAL A 62 0.94 9.77 11.42
C VAL A 62 1.03 9.51 9.91
N GLN A 63 0.26 10.25 9.12
CA GLN A 63 0.30 10.12 7.67
C GLN A 63 1.70 10.35 7.12
N LYS A 64 2.38 11.41 7.56
CA LYS A 64 3.72 11.72 7.11
C LYS A 64 4.73 10.64 7.46
N LYS A 65 4.62 10.09 8.68
CA LYS A 65 5.50 8.99 9.10
C LYS A 65 5.32 7.76 8.20
N ILE A 66 4.08 7.41 7.89
CA ILE A 66 3.80 6.27 7.03
C ILE A 66 4.26 6.53 5.60
N GLU A 67 4.07 7.74 5.07
CA GLU A 67 4.52 8.09 3.73
C GLU A 67 6.04 7.97 3.57
N VAL A 68 6.80 8.35 4.58
CA VAL A 68 8.26 8.19 4.61
C VAL A 68 8.62 6.70 4.52
N ILE A 69 7.93 5.85 5.27
CA ILE A 69 8.15 4.40 5.24
C ILE A 69 7.80 3.83 3.87
N ILE A 70 6.69 4.27 3.27
CA ILE A 70 6.31 3.83 1.93
C ILE A 70 7.42 4.13 0.93
N GLU A 71 7.95 5.35 0.93
CA GLU A 71 9.03 5.72 0.03
C GLU A 71 10.31 4.93 0.28
N ALA A 72 10.67 4.71 1.54
CA ALA A 72 11.92 4.04 1.88
C ALA A 72 11.85 2.53 1.65
N GLU A 73 10.72 1.89 1.92
CA GLU A 73 10.63 0.43 1.99
C GLU A 73 9.74 -0.21 0.92
N ILE A 74 8.70 0.50 0.48
CA ILE A 74 7.73 -0.08 -0.46
C ILE A 74 7.99 0.35 -1.90
N ALA A 75 8.44 1.58 -2.13
CA ALA A 75 8.67 2.10 -3.48
C ALA A 75 9.66 1.24 -4.27
N LYS A 76 10.64 0.64 -3.62
CA LYS A 76 11.61 -0.24 -4.29
C LYS A 76 10.94 -1.46 -4.92
N PHE A 77 9.87 -1.98 -4.32
CA PHE A 77 9.12 -3.11 -4.87
C PHE A 77 8.23 -2.68 -6.03
N THR A 78 7.62 -1.49 -5.96
CA THR A 78 6.81 -0.98 -7.06
C THR A 78 7.67 -0.58 -8.26
N GLN A 79 8.93 -0.21 -8.04
CA GLN A 79 9.88 0.05 -9.12
C GLN A 79 10.38 -1.22 -9.79
N ALA A 80 10.47 -2.31 -9.02
CA ALA A 80 10.94 -3.60 -9.54
C ALA A 80 9.86 -4.33 -10.35
N LEU A 81 8.58 -4.05 -10.08
CA LEU A 81 7.45 -4.70 -10.74
C LEU A 81 6.70 -3.67 -11.61
N PRO A 82 6.64 -3.85 -12.94
CA PRO A 82 5.95 -2.90 -13.81
C PRO A 82 4.49 -2.72 -13.39
N ASN A 83 4.10 -1.46 -13.17
CA ASN A 83 2.75 -1.16 -12.73
C ASN A 83 2.35 0.28 -13.08
N ARG A 84 1.05 0.52 -13.09
CA ARG A 84 0.45 1.86 -13.19
C ARG A 84 -0.18 2.16 -11.84
N GLN A 85 0.17 3.30 -11.26
CA GLN A 85 -0.33 3.69 -9.95
C GLN A 85 -1.22 4.92 -10.04
N VAL A 86 -2.35 4.85 -9.35
CA VAL A 86 -3.25 5.98 -9.11
C VAL A 86 -3.47 6.07 -7.60
N HIS A 87 -3.52 7.29 -7.06
CA HIS A 87 -3.82 7.46 -5.64
C HIS A 87 -4.83 8.57 -5.43
N TYR A 88 -5.63 8.43 -4.38
CA TYR A 88 -6.63 9.39 -3.95
C TYR A 88 -6.41 9.71 -2.48
N SER A 89 -6.63 10.97 -2.11
CA SER A 89 -6.54 11.43 -0.72
C SER A 89 -7.83 12.10 -0.31
N GLY A 90 -8.24 11.87 0.93
CA GLY A 90 -9.45 12.46 1.45
C GLY A 90 -9.44 12.62 2.95
#